data_e95975afedfb2bb797e3741390af9072
#
_entry.id   e95975afedfb2bb797e3741390af9072
#
_cell.length_a   1.000
_cell.length_b   1.000
_cell.length_c   1.000
_cell.angle_alpha   90.00
_cell.angle_beta   90.00
_cell.angle_gamma   90.00
#
_symmetry.space_group_name_H-M   'P 1'
#
loop_
_entity.id
_entity.type
_entity.pdbx_description
1 polymer ?
#
loop_
_entity_poly.entity_id
_entity_poly.type
_entity_poly.pdbx_seq_one_letter_code
_entity_poly.pdbx_strand_id
1 'polypeptide(L)'
;MVNEVFFFTEMGYTRYSQEVAAQYGYTNLMFPNENFSPEKAAELYSMYFDELQHCSESGFDGVMINEHHNNPLSLMPSVNVIGAVLAKLTKQGKIVFLGNVLPIHENPVRVAEEIAMIDMISGGRVVCGFVRGIGQESMATNTNPVFNRERFAEAHDLIIKTWTTPGPFRWEGKHYHFRVVNPWVL
;
A
#
# COMPACT_ATOMS: atom_id res chain seq x y z
N MET A 1 4.53 -28.97 1.17
CA MET A 1 4.21 -28.59 -0.22
C MET A 1 4.04 -27.08 -0.24
N VAL A 2 4.67 -26.37 -1.20
CA VAL A 2 4.39 -24.95 -1.44
C VAL A 2 3.04 -24.90 -2.16
N ASN A 3 2.09 -24.14 -1.62
CA ASN A 3 0.75 -24.08 -2.20
C ASN A 3 0.62 -22.93 -3.22
N GLU A 4 1.27 -21.81 -2.99
CA GLU A 4 1.25 -20.64 -3.88
C GLU A 4 2.61 -19.93 -3.85
N VAL A 5 3.01 -19.33 -4.97
CA VAL A 5 4.26 -18.58 -5.13
C VAL A 5 3.94 -17.19 -5.67
N PHE A 6 4.37 -16.16 -4.95
CA PHE A 6 4.14 -14.76 -5.31
C PHE A 6 5.46 -14.06 -5.61
N PHE A 7 5.46 -13.18 -6.58
CA PHE A 7 6.56 -12.26 -6.83
C PHE A 7 6.37 -10.98 -6.02
N PHE A 8 7.40 -10.56 -5.28
CA PHE A 8 7.38 -9.35 -4.46
C PHE A 8 8.43 -8.35 -4.91
N THR A 9 8.08 -7.07 -4.94
CA THR A 9 9.01 -5.97 -5.18
C THR A 9 8.70 -4.78 -4.27
N GLU A 10 9.75 -4.11 -3.81
CA GLU A 10 9.67 -2.83 -3.07
C GLU A 10 9.53 -1.63 -4.02
N MET A 11 9.73 -1.80 -5.31
CA MET A 11 9.83 -0.72 -6.30
C MET A 11 10.76 0.41 -5.85
N GLY A 12 11.98 0.06 -5.43
CA GLY A 12 12.94 1.03 -4.87
C GLY A 12 13.41 2.07 -5.89
N TYR A 13 13.63 3.30 -5.43
CA TYR A 13 14.33 4.30 -6.22
C TYR A 13 15.84 4.05 -6.14
N THR A 14 16.44 3.51 -7.20
CA THR A 14 17.84 3.04 -7.22
C THR A 14 18.78 3.94 -8.03
N ARG A 15 18.35 5.12 -8.42
CA ARG A 15 19.07 6.02 -9.36
C ARG A 15 19.85 7.13 -8.65
N TYR A 16 20.48 6.81 -7.52
CA TYR A 16 21.42 7.66 -6.79
C TYR A 16 22.80 6.99 -6.66
N SER A 17 23.85 7.76 -6.32
CA SER A 17 25.20 7.19 -6.20
C SER A 17 25.38 6.43 -4.87
N GLN A 18 26.27 5.45 -4.87
CA GLN A 18 26.60 4.68 -3.66
C GLN A 18 27.27 5.56 -2.60
N GLU A 19 28.01 6.58 -3.00
CA GLU A 19 28.65 7.52 -2.09
C GLU A 19 27.59 8.35 -1.34
N VAL A 20 26.55 8.83 -2.04
CA VAL A 20 25.41 9.52 -1.42
C VAL A 20 24.63 8.57 -0.48
N ALA A 21 24.39 7.35 -0.92
CA ALA A 21 23.70 6.35 -0.09
C ALA A 21 24.48 6.06 1.20
N ALA A 22 25.81 5.90 1.13
CA ALA A 22 26.65 5.66 2.29
C ALA A 22 26.68 6.84 3.28
N GLN A 23 26.57 8.07 2.78
CA GLN A 23 26.58 9.28 3.61
C GLN A 23 25.32 9.40 4.47
N TYR A 24 24.13 9.04 3.95
CA TYR A 24 22.84 9.26 4.60
C TYR A 24 22.17 7.97 5.12
N GLY A 25 22.71 6.81 4.76
CA GLY A 25 22.07 5.51 4.99
C GLY A 25 20.94 5.25 3.97
N TYR A 26 20.80 3.98 3.57
CA TYR A 26 20.00 3.58 2.41
C TYR A 26 18.49 3.78 2.55
N THR A 27 17.97 3.73 3.78
CA THR A 27 16.50 3.76 4.03
C THR A 27 16.11 4.84 5.03
N ASN A 28 16.98 5.82 5.25
CA ASN A 28 16.78 6.83 6.25
C ASN A 28 15.81 7.92 5.76
N LEU A 29 14.88 8.36 6.60
CA LEU A 29 14.00 9.51 6.35
C LEU A 29 14.76 10.82 6.09
N MET A 30 16.01 10.90 6.51
CA MET A 30 16.87 12.06 6.30
C MET A 30 17.62 12.02 4.97
N PHE A 31 17.41 11.00 4.13
CA PHE A 31 17.98 10.95 2.79
C PHE A 31 17.39 12.09 1.93
N PRO A 32 18.20 13.06 1.47
CA PRO A 32 17.68 14.23 0.78
C PRO A 32 17.03 13.88 -0.55
N ASN A 33 15.82 14.39 -0.78
CA ASN A 33 15.10 14.19 -2.04
C ASN A 33 15.65 15.03 -3.22
N GLU A 34 16.66 15.86 -3.01
CA GLU A 34 17.41 16.53 -4.09
C GLU A 34 18.09 15.51 -5.04
N ASN A 35 18.29 14.28 -4.59
CA ASN A 35 18.82 13.17 -5.39
C ASN A 35 17.75 12.48 -6.26
N PHE A 36 16.49 12.90 -6.17
CA PHE A 36 15.39 12.37 -6.96
C PHE A 36 15.32 13.04 -8.33
N SER A 37 15.12 12.25 -9.39
CA SER A 37 14.81 12.72 -10.74
C SER A 37 13.48 12.15 -11.19
N PRO A 38 12.49 12.98 -11.54
CA PRO A 38 11.20 12.51 -12.07
C PRO A 38 11.36 11.64 -13.33
N GLU A 39 12.30 11.99 -14.21
CA GLU A 39 12.55 11.24 -15.47
C GLU A 39 13.03 9.81 -15.15
N LYS A 40 14.00 9.69 -14.25
CA LYS A 40 14.50 8.37 -13.81
C LYS A 40 13.46 7.58 -13.02
N ALA A 41 12.62 8.25 -12.26
CA ALA A 41 11.51 7.60 -11.57
C ALA A 41 10.46 7.07 -12.56
N ALA A 42 10.15 7.81 -13.63
CA ALA A 42 9.24 7.36 -14.68
C ALA A 42 9.77 6.11 -15.38
N GLU A 43 11.08 6.06 -15.68
CA GLU A 43 11.74 4.86 -16.23
C GLU A 43 11.63 3.66 -15.26
N LEU A 44 11.84 3.89 -13.96
CA LEU A 44 11.73 2.85 -12.94
C LEU A 44 10.28 2.35 -12.80
N TYR A 45 9.29 3.23 -12.80
CA TYR A 45 7.88 2.81 -12.80
C TYR A 45 7.55 1.93 -14.01
N SER A 46 7.98 2.35 -15.22
CA SER A 46 7.77 1.53 -16.42
C SER A 46 8.40 0.15 -16.26
N MET A 47 9.66 0.10 -15.86
CA MET A 47 10.39 -1.15 -15.65
C MET A 47 9.70 -2.08 -14.62
N TYR A 48 9.28 -1.53 -13.47
CA TYR A 48 8.61 -2.32 -12.43
C TYR A 48 7.22 -2.81 -12.86
N PHE A 49 6.47 -2.02 -13.60
CA PHE A 49 5.19 -2.47 -14.12
C PHE A 49 5.35 -3.57 -15.18
N ASP A 50 6.33 -3.45 -16.06
CA ASP A 50 6.65 -4.49 -17.04
C ASP A 50 7.08 -5.79 -16.33
N GLU A 51 7.91 -5.69 -15.28
CA GLU A 51 8.34 -6.82 -14.46
C GLU A 51 7.16 -7.51 -13.76
N LEU A 52 6.30 -6.74 -13.08
CA LEU A 52 5.12 -7.25 -12.38
C LEU A 52 4.12 -7.90 -13.35
N GLN A 53 3.90 -7.29 -14.51
CA GLN A 53 3.05 -7.86 -15.56
C GLN A 53 3.66 -9.17 -16.07
N HIS A 54 4.94 -9.19 -16.38
CA HIS A 54 5.64 -10.40 -16.84
C HIS A 54 5.55 -11.53 -15.82
N CYS A 55 5.77 -11.25 -14.53
CA CYS A 55 5.63 -12.25 -13.48
C CYS A 55 4.20 -12.81 -13.40
N SER A 56 3.18 -11.95 -13.51
CA SER A 56 1.78 -12.38 -13.57
C SER A 56 1.50 -13.32 -14.76
N GLU A 57 2.18 -13.12 -15.89
CA GLU A 57 2.01 -13.93 -17.11
C GLU A 57 2.89 -15.19 -17.11
N SER A 58 3.92 -15.25 -16.28
CA SER A 58 4.91 -16.35 -16.24
C SER A 58 4.58 -17.49 -15.28
N GLY A 59 3.36 -17.51 -14.71
CA GLY A 59 2.87 -18.62 -13.89
C GLY A 59 3.08 -18.47 -12.39
N PHE A 60 3.45 -17.28 -11.91
CA PHE A 60 3.29 -16.95 -10.49
C PHE A 60 1.81 -16.89 -10.13
N ASP A 61 1.47 -17.29 -8.89
CA ASP A 61 0.08 -17.23 -8.39
C ASP A 61 -0.39 -15.79 -8.18
N GLY A 62 0.54 -14.84 -8.17
CA GLY A 62 0.26 -13.42 -8.13
C GLY A 62 1.50 -12.57 -7.87
N VAL A 63 1.26 -11.27 -7.75
CA VAL A 63 2.27 -10.26 -7.45
C VAL A 63 1.97 -9.58 -6.11
N MET A 64 3.03 -9.21 -5.38
CA MET A 64 2.93 -8.60 -4.05
C MET A 64 3.56 -7.22 -4.08
N ILE A 65 2.88 -6.26 -3.45
CA ILE A 65 3.30 -4.86 -3.32
C ILE A 65 3.08 -4.38 -1.89
N ASN A 66 3.82 -3.35 -1.47
CA ASN A 66 3.74 -2.79 -0.12
C ASN A 66 3.65 -1.25 -0.12
N GLU A 67 3.76 -0.64 1.05
CA GLU A 67 3.66 0.80 1.23
C GLU A 67 4.81 1.30 2.10
N HIS A 68 5.58 2.29 1.60
CA HIS A 68 6.60 3.01 2.36
C HIS A 68 6.63 4.49 1.99
N HIS A 69 6.96 5.33 2.98
CA HIS A 69 6.87 6.77 2.87
C HIS A 69 8.22 7.47 3.07
N ASN A 70 8.41 8.60 2.36
CA ASN A 70 9.47 9.59 2.57
C ASN A 70 10.89 9.02 2.57
N ASN A 71 11.18 8.02 1.74
CA ASN A 71 12.51 7.44 1.60
C ASN A 71 12.67 6.78 0.23
N PRO A 72 13.90 6.50 -0.21
CA PRO A 72 14.15 5.88 -1.51
C PRO A 72 13.89 4.35 -1.54
N LEU A 73 13.54 3.74 -0.42
CA LEU A 73 13.27 2.29 -0.35
C LEU A 73 12.14 1.88 -1.29
N SER A 74 11.13 2.76 -1.45
CA SER A 74 9.98 2.44 -2.28
C SER A 74 9.44 3.68 -3.00
N LEU A 75 9.07 3.49 -4.26
CA LEU A 75 8.27 4.42 -5.05
C LEU A 75 6.76 4.20 -4.86
N MET A 76 6.36 3.51 -3.79
CA MET A 76 4.96 3.17 -3.48
C MET A 76 4.45 3.84 -2.18
N PRO A 77 4.34 5.18 -2.14
CA PRO A 77 3.72 5.86 -0.98
C PRO A 77 2.21 5.65 -0.90
N SER A 78 1.61 5.00 -1.89
CA SER A 78 0.24 4.51 -1.88
C SER A 78 0.18 3.17 -2.62
N VAL A 79 0.10 2.10 -1.86
CA VAL A 79 -0.02 0.75 -2.40
C VAL A 79 -1.31 0.60 -3.24
N ASN A 80 -2.38 1.33 -2.89
CA ASN A 80 -3.65 1.28 -3.59
C ASN A 80 -3.56 1.88 -5.00
N VAL A 81 -2.76 2.94 -5.20
CA VAL A 81 -2.52 3.51 -6.55
C VAL A 81 -1.83 2.49 -7.45
N ILE A 82 -0.78 1.83 -6.94
CA ILE A 82 -0.08 0.79 -7.70
C ILE A 82 -1.00 -0.41 -7.95
N GLY A 83 -1.76 -0.83 -6.94
CA GLY A 83 -2.75 -1.91 -7.07
C GLY A 83 -3.79 -1.63 -8.15
N ALA A 84 -4.28 -0.39 -8.27
CA ALA A 84 -5.23 0.01 -9.32
C ALA A 84 -4.61 -0.11 -10.74
N VAL A 85 -3.34 0.28 -10.90
CA VAL A 85 -2.61 0.10 -12.17
C VAL A 85 -2.48 -1.40 -12.49
N LEU A 86 -2.05 -2.21 -11.51
CA LEU A 86 -1.91 -3.66 -11.69
C LEU A 86 -3.23 -4.36 -11.99
N ALA A 87 -4.33 -3.92 -11.36
CA ALA A 87 -5.68 -4.44 -11.64
C ALA A 87 -6.06 -4.33 -13.12
N LYS A 88 -5.56 -3.28 -13.79
CA LYS A 88 -5.80 -3.05 -15.24
C LYS A 88 -4.76 -3.74 -16.11
N LEU A 89 -3.49 -3.71 -15.75
CA LEU A 89 -2.39 -4.26 -16.55
C LEU A 89 -2.38 -5.79 -16.55
N THR A 90 -2.55 -6.42 -15.38
CA THR A 90 -2.51 -7.88 -15.26
C THR A 90 -3.87 -8.50 -15.62
N LYS A 91 -3.85 -9.72 -16.18
CA LYS A 91 -5.06 -10.46 -16.59
C LYS A 91 -5.36 -11.65 -15.70
N GLN A 92 -4.37 -12.12 -14.99
CA GLN A 92 -4.43 -13.31 -14.13
C GLN A 92 -3.55 -13.13 -12.89
N GLY A 93 -3.65 -14.07 -11.96
CA GLY A 93 -2.93 -14.04 -10.70
C GLY A 93 -3.53 -13.05 -9.70
N LYS A 94 -3.23 -13.25 -8.44
CA LYS A 94 -3.65 -12.39 -7.33
C LYS A 94 -2.83 -11.11 -7.28
N ILE A 95 -3.43 -10.03 -6.81
CA ILE A 95 -2.76 -8.77 -6.47
C ILE A 95 -2.76 -8.69 -4.95
N VAL A 96 -1.61 -8.91 -4.34
CA VAL A 96 -1.48 -9.00 -2.89
C VAL A 96 -0.91 -7.69 -2.33
N PHE A 97 -1.69 -7.04 -1.50
CA PHE A 97 -1.22 -5.88 -0.73
C PHE A 97 -0.56 -6.37 0.56
N LEU A 98 0.72 -6.05 0.74
CA LEU A 98 1.54 -6.53 1.86
C LEU A 98 1.96 -5.40 2.85
N GLY A 99 1.26 -4.37 3.14
CA GLY A 99 -0.13 -4.06 2.98
C GLY A 99 -0.34 -2.58 3.24
N ASN A 100 -1.59 -2.16 3.37
CA ASN A 100 -1.91 -0.79 3.81
C ASN A 100 -1.48 -0.55 5.25
N VAL A 101 -0.80 0.56 5.52
CA VAL A 101 -0.33 0.95 6.87
C VAL A 101 -1.47 1.65 7.61
N LEU A 102 -2.39 0.90 8.21
CA LEU A 102 -3.65 1.45 8.74
C LEU A 102 -3.48 2.60 9.75
N PRO A 103 -2.52 2.58 10.70
CA PRO A 103 -2.44 3.63 11.73
C PRO A 103 -2.17 5.04 11.20
N ILE A 104 -1.61 5.17 10.01
CA ILE A 104 -1.28 6.48 9.44
C ILE A 104 -2.45 7.12 8.68
N HIS A 105 -3.50 6.34 8.38
CA HIS A 105 -4.69 6.85 7.68
C HIS A 105 -5.67 7.49 8.66
N GLU A 106 -6.06 8.74 8.37
CA GLU A 106 -7.10 9.44 9.14
C GLU A 106 -8.51 8.99 8.73
N ASN A 107 -8.64 8.37 7.58
CA ASN A 107 -9.93 7.87 7.06
C ASN A 107 -9.84 6.40 6.61
N PRO A 108 -10.01 5.42 7.51
CA PRO A 108 -10.04 4.01 7.14
C PRO A 108 -11.16 3.62 6.19
N VAL A 109 -12.30 4.33 6.19
CA VAL A 109 -13.40 4.08 5.24
C VAL A 109 -12.93 4.33 3.81
N ARG A 110 -12.09 5.36 3.59
CA ARG A 110 -11.48 5.62 2.28
C ARG A 110 -10.59 4.45 1.82
N VAL A 111 -9.83 3.85 2.73
CA VAL A 111 -9.01 2.66 2.41
C VAL A 111 -9.92 1.50 2.00
N ALA A 112 -11.03 1.30 2.71
CA ALA A 112 -12.01 0.26 2.35
C ALA A 112 -12.60 0.48 0.95
N GLU A 113 -13.00 1.70 0.62
CA GLU A 113 -13.54 2.05 -0.70
C GLU A 113 -12.51 1.83 -1.82
N GLU A 114 -11.27 2.28 -1.63
CA GLU A 114 -10.19 2.12 -2.61
C GLU A 114 -9.91 0.64 -2.90
N ILE A 115 -9.81 -0.19 -1.87
CA ILE A 115 -9.56 -1.62 -2.04
C ILE A 115 -10.73 -2.29 -2.75
N ALA A 116 -11.98 -1.98 -2.38
CA ALA A 116 -13.16 -2.51 -3.06
C ALA A 116 -13.21 -2.10 -4.54
N MET A 117 -12.86 -0.85 -4.86
CA MET A 117 -12.73 -0.41 -6.27
C MET A 117 -11.72 -1.26 -7.03
N ILE A 118 -10.53 -1.46 -6.45
CA ILE A 118 -9.44 -2.23 -7.08
C ILE A 118 -9.86 -3.68 -7.27
N ASP A 119 -10.55 -4.25 -6.29
CA ASP A 119 -11.04 -5.62 -6.39
C ASP A 119 -12.05 -5.78 -7.53
N MET A 120 -13.02 -4.87 -7.65
CA MET A 120 -13.95 -4.87 -8.77
C MET A 120 -13.27 -4.66 -10.13
N ILE A 121 -12.31 -3.71 -10.22
CA ILE A 121 -11.56 -3.47 -11.46
C ILE A 121 -10.76 -4.71 -11.86
N SER A 122 -10.20 -5.43 -10.89
CA SER A 122 -9.42 -6.64 -11.12
C SER A 122 -10.26 -7.88 -11.41
N GLY A 123 -11.57 -7.85 -11.11
CA GLY A 123 -12.46 -9.01 -11.20
C GLY A 123 -12.30 -9.98 -10.04
N GLY A 124 -12.13 -9.50 -8.81
CA GLY A 124 -12.07 -10.30 -7.59
C GLY A 124 -10.70 -10.93 -7.32
N ARG A 125 -9.59 -10.28 -7.76
CA ARG A 125 -8.23 -10.83 -7.64
C ARG A 125 -7.42 -10.23 -6.47
N VAL A 126 -7.97 -9.28 -5.72
CA VAL A 126 -7.24 -8.63 -4.63
C VAL A 126 -7.15 -9.54 -3.41
N VAL A 127 -5.97 -9.64 -2.85
CA VAL A 127 -5.72 -10.17 -1.50
C VAL A 127 -5.25 -9.00 -0.64
N CYS A 128 -6.14 -8.54 0.22
CA CYS A 128 -5.90 -7.35 1.03
C CYS A 128 -5.16 -7.70 2.31
N GLY A 129 -3.97 -7.13 2.51
CA GLY A 129 -3.23 -7.18 3.75
C GLY A 129 -3.14 -5.80 4.42
N PHE A 130 -3.12 -5.82 5.74
CA PHE A 130 -2.97 -4.64 6.59
C PHE A 130 -1.76 -4.77 7.49
N VAL A 131 -1.05 -3.68 7.70
CA VAL A 131 0.12 -3.63 8.56
C VAL A 131 0.07 -2.44 9.51
N ARG A 132 0.81 -2.56 10.62
CA ARG A 132 0.93 -1.44 11.57
C ARG A 132 1.96 -0.40 11.14
N GLY A 133 2.77 -0.73 10.15
CA GLY A 133 3.96 0.04 9.82
C GLY A 133 5.05 -0.08 10.89
N ILE A 134 6.18 0.52 10.61
CA ILE A 134 7.29 0.71 11.55
C ILE A 134 7.33 2.17 12.00
N GLY A 135 8.27 2.52 12.89
CA GLY A 135 8.38 3.90 13.40
C GLY A 135 8.62 4.94 12.30
N GLN A 136 9.20 4.54 11.19
CA GLN A 136 9.49 5.38 10.04
C GLN A 136 8.22 5.94 9.39
N GLU A 137 7.21 5.11 9.16
CA GLU A 137 5.91 5.55 8.60
C GLU A 137 5.20 6.51 9.55
N SER A 138 5.25 6.24 10.85
CA SER A 138 4.66 7.14 11.85
C SER A 138 5.36 8.51 11.87
N MET A 139 6.68 8.55 11.76
CA MET A 139 7.44 9.80 11.66
C MET A 139 7.14 10.54 10.36
N ALA A 140 7.10 9.81 9.24
CA ALA A 140 6.85 10.38 7.91
C ALA A 140 5.46 11.03 7.80
N THR A 141 4.48 10.54 8.54
CA THR A 141 3.08 10.99 8.52
C THR A 141 2.65 11.79 9.76
N ASN A 142 3.61 12.10 10.65
CA ASN A 142 3.35 12.81 11.92
C ASN A 142 2.29 12.12 12.80
N THR A 143 2.23 10.79 12.77
CA THR A 143 1.37 10.01 13.66
C THR A 143 2.13 9.57 14.92
N ASN A 144 1.43 9.51 16.06
CA ASN A 144 2.06 9.07 17.30
C ASN A 144 2.13 7.53 17.35
N PRO A 145 3.33 6.93 17.32
CA PRO A 145 3.50 5.47 17.26
C PRO A 145 3.00 4.74 18.52
N VAL A 146 2.84 5.44 19.65
CA VAL A 146 2.27 4.87 20.89
C VAL A 146 0.86 4.34 20.66
N PHE A 147 0.09 4.96 19.76
CA PHE A 147 -1.28 4.56 19.45
C PHE A 147 -1.40 3.61 18.26
N ASN A 148 -0.31 3.26 17.58
CA ASN A 148 -0.39 2.46 16.33
C ASN A 148 -1.14 1.14 16.50
N ARG A 149 -0.98 0.46 17.64
CA ARG A 149 -1.66 -0.81 17.88
C ARG A 149 -3.17 -0.64 18.01
N GLU A 150 -3.59 0.39 18.74
CA GLU A 150 -5.02 0.68 18.95
C GLU A 150 -5.66 1.22 17.67
N ARG A 151 -5.00 2.17 17.00
CA ARG A 151 -5.45 2.72 15.70
C ARG A 151 -5.57 1.62 14.65
N PHE A 152 -4.59 0.71 14.59
CA PHE A 152 -4.64 -0.43 13.68
C PHE A 152 -5.87 -1.30 13.92
N ALA A 153 -6.09 -1.71 15.17
CA ALA A 153 -7.21 -2.58 15.52
C ALA A 153 -8.55 -1.92 15.20
N GLU A 154 -8.72 -0.65 15.59
CA GLU A 154 -9.96 0.08 15.34
C GLU A 154 -10.19 0.36 13.85
N ALA A 155 -9.14 0.74 13.10
CA ALA A 155 -9.24 0.92 11.65
C ALA A 155 -9.62 -0.38 10.93
N HIS A 156 -9.00 -1.50 11.32
CA HIS A 156 -9.33 -2.83 10.79
C HIS A 156 -10.80 -3.17 11.04
N ASP A 157 -11.29 -3.04 12.27
CA ASP A 157 -12.67 -3.36 12.63
C ASP A 157 -13.66 -2.47 11.85
N LEU A 158 -13.33 -1.18 11.69
CA LEU A 158 -14.14 -0.26 10.89
C LEU A 158 -14.17 -0.68 9.42
N ILE A 159 -13.04 -1.05 8.83
CA ILE A 159 -12.96 -1.53 7.44
C ILE A 159 -13.80 -2.79 7.26
N ILE A 160 -13.63 -3.78 8.13
CA ILE A 160 -14.40 -5.02 8.05
C ILE A 160 -15.91 -4.74 8.18
N LYS A 161 -16.30 -3.89 9.13
CA LYS A 161 -17.70 -3.48 9.28
C LYS A 161 -18.21 -2.76 8.03
N THR A 162 -17.40 -1.91 7.43
CA THR A 162 -17.74 -1.17 6.20
C THR A 162 -18.07 -2.13 5.06
N TRP A 163 -17.33 -3.23 4.92
CA TRP A 163 -17.55 -4.21 3.86
C TRP A 163 -18.69 -5.21 4.15
N THR A 164 -18.99 -5.45 5.43
CA THR A 164 -19.89 -6.57 5.83
C THR A 164 -21.24 -6.12 6.38
N THR A 165 -21.41 -4.84 6.67
CA THR A 165 -22.65 -4.30 7.26
C THR A 165 -23.32 -3.33 6.32
N PRO A 166 -24.56 -3.55 5.90
CA PRO A 166 -25.31 -2.57 5.11
C PRO A 166 -25.38 -1.21 5.82
N GLY A 167 -25.06 -0.15 5.06
CA GLY A 167 -25.19 1.22 5.55
C GLY A 167 -26.63 1.76 5.40
N PRO A 168 -26.89 2.99 5.87
CA PRO A 168 -25.94 3.85 6.60
C PRO A 168 -25.80 3.43 8.07
N PHE A 169 -24.57 3.51 8.59
CA PHE A 169 -24.33 3.39 10.03
C PHE A 169 -23.41 4.49 10.55
N ARG A 170 -23.32 4.64 11.87
CA ARG A 170 -22.42 5.55 12.55
C ARG A 170 -21.27 4.75 13.19
N TRP A 171 -20.07 5.35 13.24
CA TRP A 171 -18.94 4.83 13.99
C TRP A 171 -18.50 5.81 15.06
N GLU A 172 -18.42 5.34 16.31
CA GLU A 172 -17.98 6.11 17.47
C GLU A 172 -16.89 5.29 18.18
N GLY A 173 -15.66 5.42 17.71
CA GLY A 173 -14.52 4.75 18.30
C GLY A 173 -13.69 5.65 19.19
N LYS A 174 -12.52 5.16 19.60
CA LYS A 174 -11.55 5.92 20.39
C LYS A 174 -10.71 6.85 19.48
N HIS A 175 -10.39 6.40 18.28
CA HIS A 175 -9.49 7.08 17.35
C HIS A 175 -10.21 7.58 16.09
N TYR A 176 -11.33 6.97 15.74
CA TYR A 176 -12.08 7.30 14.53
C TYR A 176 -13.56 7.57 14.83
N HIS A 177 -14.08 8.64 14.24
CA HIS A 177 -15.47 9.04 14.41
C HIS A 177 -16.08 9.38 13.05
N PHE A 178 -17.12 8.65 12.65
CA PHE A 178 -17.83 8.88 11.40
C PHE A 178 -19.31 9.05 11.66
N ARG A 179 -19.86 10.19 11.25
CA ARG A 179 -21.30 10.46 11.39
C ARG A 179 -22.15 9.54 10.51
N VAL A 180 -21.63 9.23 9.32
CA VAL A 180 -22.28 8.34 8.35
C VAL A 180 -21.22 7.53 7.63
N VAL A 181 -21.37 6.22 7.65
CA VAL A 181 -20.61 5.27 6.80
C VAL A 181 -21.63 4.58 5.90
N ASN A 182 -21.54 4.81 4.60
CA ASN A 182 -22.48 4.25 3.62
C ASN A 182 -21.82 4.19 2.22
N PRO A 183 -20.69 3.51 2.08
CA PRO A 183 -20.05 3.38 0.78
C PRO A 183 -20.93 2.59 -0.18
N TRP A 184 -20.85 2.93 -1.47
CA TRP A 184 -21.57 2.24 -2.54
C TRP A 184 -20.68 1.24 -3.28
N VAL A 185 -19.39 1.32 -3.01
CA VAL A 185 -18.37 0.43 -3.54
C VAL A 185 -17.93 -0.49 -2.41
N LEU A 186 -18.29 -1.77 -2.50
CA LEU A 186 -18.11 -2.78 -1.46
C LEU A 186 -17.48 -4.05 -2.04
#